data_7226af7b69f90a2e3f1b0d479233b2d8
#
_entry.id   7226af7b69f90a2e3f1b0d479233b2d8
#
_cell.length_a   1.000
_cell.length_b   1.000
_cell.length_c   1.000
_cell.angle_alpha   90.00
_cell.angle_beta   90.00
_cell.angle_gamma   90.00
#
_symmetry.space_group_name_H-M   'P 1'
#
loop_
_entity.id
_entity.type
_entity.pdbx_description
1 polymer ?
#
loop_
_entity_poly.entity_id
_entity_poly.type
_entity_poly.pdbx_seq_one_letter_code
_entity_poly.pdbx_strand_id
1 'polypeptide(L)'
;MWVLSASASGCRWLGAAGSLAIAVGGYAAGTLPVREPWGIWAPRGSGTAVAAAVLAYLGLTLLVAAWWRYGRLLADGVRDRALVTLAWWTAPLMLAPPLYSADVYSYIAQGAMVLEGHDVYGAGPSVLGPDDLGADAADSVGGHWTDTPAPYGPVFLVLAQAVVKLTGGEIVPAVLGMRLIALVALALIVWAVRGLGGGPGALWLGALNPLLLIHVVGGMHNDGLMIGLMLSGVVLAVRGRWVLGSVLVGLAMMIKSPAAVALLFIGVTVARGHGLRGVAKGLVLPGAVAGAVAAGATLLAGTGFGWLRTQSVAGTIHTALSLTSDIGLGIGLLVADDPDPVKDVVRKLGLVAALAVIAALAWRAYRGRVDPVLGLGLSLVALVVLSPMVQPWYLLWGTVVVAAVAWRSRVGQLLVVLSAALVYETAPSGRTPWYGFVVAGVVLLLGFLWMRRESWARAAEAEEAGRESRAAGAVP
;
A
#
# COMPACT_ATOMS: atom_id res chain seq x y z
N MET A 1 -4.37 -5.91 31.02
CA MET A 1 -4.29 -5.82 29.55
C MET A 1 -5.42 -6.59 28.83
N TRP A 2 -5.72 -7.85 29.18
CA TRP A 2 -6.79 -8.67 28.55
C TRP A 2 -8.20 -8.10 28.71
N VAL A 3 -8.52 -7.46 29.84
CA VAL A 3 -9.84 -6.86 30.13
C VAL A 3 -10.09 -5.62 29.23
N LEU A 4 -9.07 -4.81 28.94
CA LEU A 4 -9.20 -3.61 28.12
C LEU A 4 -9.48 -3.92 26.64
N SER A 5 -9.02 -5.06 26.13
CA SER A 5 -9.25 -5.45 24.73
C SER A 5 -10.53 -6.25 24.47
N ALA A 6 -11.31 -6.52 25.52
CA ALA A 6 -12.56 -7.28 25.41
C ALA A 6 -13.73 -6.50 24.78
N SER A 7 -13.58 -5.19 24.57
CA SER A 7 -14.57 -4.31 23.97
C SER A 7 -13.98 -3.50 22.82
N ALA A 8 -14.82 -3.00 21.92
CA ALA A 8 -14.39 -2.10 20.82
C ALA A 8 -13.71 -0.84 21.37
N SER A 9 -14.22 -0.27 22.49
CA SER A 9 -13.58 0.86 23.16
C SER A 9 -12.19 0.50 23.70
N GLY A 10 -12.03 -0.69 24.32
CA GLY A 10 -10.74 -1.18 24.80
C GLY A 10 -9.73 -1.36 23.67
N CYS A 11 -10.16 -1.92 22.52
CA CYS A 11 -9.32 -2.01 21.32
C CYS A 11 -8.90 -0.61 20.81
N ARG A 12 -9.81 0.36 20.87
CA ARG A 12 -9.53 1.75 20.45
C ARG A 12 -8.43 2.38 21.30
N TRP A 13 -8.53 2.27 22.62
CA TRP A 13 -7.51 2.78 23.54
C TRP A 13 -6.16 2.06 23.38
N LEU A 14 -6.20 0.72 23.26
CA LEU A 14 -4.98 -0.08 23.09
C LEU A 14 -4.24 0.27 21.80
N GLY A 15 -4.96 0.40 20.69
CA GLY A 15 -4.37 0.79 19.42
C GLY A 15 -3.88 2.23 19.39
N ALA A 16 -4.60 3.16 20.06
CA ALA A 16 -4.14 4.55 20.21
C ALA A 16 -2.85 4.63 21.04
N ALA A 17 -2.76 3.88 22.14
CA ALA A 17 -1.54 3.76 22.93
C ALA A 17 -0.41 3.16 22.10
N GLY A 18 -0.70 2.14 21.25
CA GLY A 18 0.26 1.57 20.31
C GLY A 18 0.78 2.60 19.30
N SER A 19 -0.13 3.34 18.66
CA SER A 19 0.24 4.41 17.72
C SER A 19 1.04 5.53 18.40
N LEU A 20 0.71 5.89 19.63
CA LEU A 20 1.45 6.88 20.40
C LEU A 20 2.87 6.38 20.72
N ALA A 21 3.01 5.12 21.14
CA ALA A 21 4.31 4.53 21.41
C ALA A 21 5.19 4.45 20.13
N ILE A 22 4.59 4.13 18.97
CA ILE A 22 5.27 4.20 17.67
C ILE A 22 5.72 5.64 17.38
N ALA A 23 4.84 6.63 17.55
CA ALA A 23 5.15 8.02 17.29
C ALA A 23 6.29 8.52 18.19
N VAL A 24 6.20 8.30 19.51
CA VAL A 24 7.23 8.70 20.49
C VAL A 24 8.56 7.99 20.22
N GLY A 25 8.53 6.67 19.99
CA GLY A 25 9.74 5.91 19.61
C GLY A 25 10.37 6.43 18.32
N GLY A 26 9.56 6.91 17.39
CA GLY A 26 9.99 7.49 16.13
C GLY A 26 10.96 8.67 16.29
N TYR A 27 10.82 9.49 17.35
CA TYR A 27 11.65 10.68 17.56
C TYR A 27 13.16 10.38 17.73
N ALA A 28 13.54 9.14 18.06
CA ALA A 28 14.93 8.73 18.11
C ALA A 28 15.24 7.47 17.28
N ALA A 29 14.24 6.68 16.89
CA ALA A 29 14.42 5.45 16.13
C ALA A 29 13.75 5.48 14.74
N GLY A 30 13.08 6.55 14.37
CA GLY A 30 12.46 6.71 13.06
C GLY A 30 13.47 6.86 11.93
N THR A 31 12.97 7.07 10.73
CA THR A 31 13.78 7.40 9.55
C THR A 31 14.11 8.89 9.60
N LEU A 32 15.02 9.24 10.51
CA LEU A 32 15.37 10.63 10.78
C LEU A 32 16.27 11.19 9.68
N PRO A 33 16.21 12.51 9.39
CA PRO A 33 17.07 13.13 8.39
C PRO A 33 18.53 13.18 8.84
N VAL A 34 19.44 13.44 7.90
CA VAL A 34 20.86 13.66 8.19
C VAL A 34 21.05 14.94 8.99
N ARG A 35 20.37 16.00 8.57
CA ARG A 35 20.34 17.31 9.23
C ARG A 35 18.88 17.72 9.49
N GLU A 36 18.63 18.27 10.68
CA GLU A 36 17.33 18.78 11.07
C GLU A 36 17.54 20.10 11.84
N PRO A 37 17.33 21.26 11.15
CA PRO A 37 17.70 22.56 11.72
C PRO A 37 16.81 23.01 12.89
N TRP A 38 15.62 22.40 13.07
CA TRP A 38 14.70 22.80 14.14
C TRP A 38 15.00 22.12 15.48
N GLY A 39 15.85 21.06 15.50
CA GLY A 39 16.22 20.34 16.71
C GLY A 39 15.05 19.60 17.40
N ILE A 40 13.99 19.29 16.63
CA ILE A 40 12.77 18.64 17.17
C ILE A 40 13.00 17.14 17.30
N TRP A 41 13.73 16.52 16.37
CA TRP A 41 14.00 15.10 16.33
C TRP A 41 15.42 14.82 16.86
N ALA A 42 15.59 13.65 17.49
CA ALA A 42 16.92 13.27 17.97
C ALA A 42 17.89 13.06 16.80
N PRO A 43 19.18 13.41 16.97
CA PRO A 43 20.18 13.13 15.96
C PRO A 43 20.26 11.63 15.62
N ARG A 44 20.58 11.31 14.37
CA ARG A 44 20.82 9.93 13.94
C ARG A 44 21.86 9.26 14.81
N GLY A 45 21.59 8.01 15.23
CA GLY A 45 22.55 7.23 16.02
C GLY A 45 22.70 7.67 17.46
N SER A 46 21.78 8.48 17.99
CA SER A 46 21.77 8.87 19.41
C SER A 46 21.71 7.64 20.32
N GLY A 47 22.28 7.73 21.54
CA GLY A 47 22.29 6.63 22.52
C GLY A 47 20.91 6.15 22.97
N THR A 48 19.85 6.94 22.70
CA THR A 48 18.45 6.61 22.98
C THR A 48 17.78 5.78 21.87
N ALA A 49 18.42 5.63 20.70
CA ALA A 49 17.82 5.00 19.53
C ALA A 49 17.35 3.55 19.79
N VAL A 50 18.11 2.77 20.55
CA VAL A 50 17.75 1.37 20.87
C VAL A 50 16.50 1.31 21.74
N ALA A 51 16.44 2.10 22.81
CA ALA A 51 15.26 2.15 23.69
C ALA A 51 14.01 2.65 22.94
N ALA A 52 14.20 3.64 22.08
CA ALA A 52 13.15 4.19 21.23
C ALA A 52 12.65 3.16 20.20
N ALA A 53 13.55 2.37 19.59
CA ALA A 53 13.18 1.28 18.69
C ALA A 53 12.38 0.19 19.43
N VAL A 54 12.79 -0.20 20.63
CA VAL A 54 12.03 -1.15 21.47
C VAL A 54 10.64 -0.61 21.76
N LEU A 55 10.52 0.68 22.13
CA LEU A 55 9.22 1.33 22.36
C LEU A 55 8.34 1.30 21.11
N ALA A 56 8.91 1.61 19.93
CA ALA A 56 8.17 1.59 18.67
C ALA A 56 7.70 0.16 18.31
N TYR A 57 8.52 -0.87 18.48
CA TYR A 57 8.12 -2.27 18.26
C TYR A 57 7.06 -2.76 19.25
N LEU A 58 7.15 -2.36 20.51
CA LEU A 58 6.10 -2.63 21.50
C LEU A 58 4.79 -1.94 21.08
N GLY A 59 4.86 -0.68 20.67
CA GLY A 59 3.73 0.06 20.13
C GLY A 59 3.10 -0.60 18.90
N LEU A 60 3.93 -1.06 17.97
CA LEU A 60 3.49 -1.80 16.78
C LEU A 60 2.78 -3.09 17.17
N THR A 61 3.31 -3.83 18.12
CA THR A 61 2.70 -5.07 18.62
C THR A 61 1.35 -4.80 19.30
N LEU A 62 1.23 -3.72 20.08
CA LEU A 62 -0.04 -3.29 20.68
C LEU A 62 -1.06 -2.90 19.60
N LEU A 63 -0.64 -2.17 18.57
CA LEU A 63 -1.51 -1.77 17.46
C LEU A 63 -2.01 -3.00 16.67
N VAL A 64 -1.12 -3.96 16.34
CA VAL A 64 -1.49 -5.21 15.66
C VAL A 64 -2.44 -6.04 16.52
N ALA A 65 -2.17 -6.18 17.82
CA ALA A 65 -3.03 -6.92 18.74
C ALA A 65 -4.42 -6.27 18.88
N ALA A 66 -4.48 -4.93 18.98
CA ALA A 66 -5.71 -4.17 18.98
C ALA A 66 -6.51 -4.35 17.70
N TRP A 67 -5.84 -4.26 16.54
CA TRP A 67 -6.43 -4.45 15.22
C TRP A 67 -6.98 -5.86 15.05
N TRP A 68 -6.20 -6.88 15.38
CA TRP A 68 -6.62 -8.27 15.31
C TRP A 68 -7.86 -8.52 16.19
N ARG A 69 -7.83 -8.06 17.44
CA ARG A 69 -8.97 -8.23 18.36
C ARG A 69 -10.19 -7.46 17.90
N TYR A 70 -10.01 -6.23 17.42
CA TYR A 70 -11.10 -5.41 16.88
C TYR A 70 -11.78 -6.09 15.68
N GLY A 71 -11.00 -6.67 14.77
CA GLY A 71 -11.54 -7.44 13.64
C GLY A 71 -12.37 -8.64 14.06
N ARG A 72 -11.97 -9.35 15.11
CA ARG A 72 -12.76 -10.45 15.66
C ARG A 72 -14.09 -9.98 16.22
N LEU A 73 -14.09 -8.89 17.00
CA LEU A 73 -15.34 -8.30 17.51
C LEU A 73 -16.29 -7.92 16.37
N LEU A 74 -15.78 -7.37 15.27
CA LEU A 74 -16.58 -7.04 14.09
C LEU A 74 -17.09 -8.30 13.37
N ALA A 75 -16.29 -9.36 13.32
CA ALA A 75 -16.70 -10.65 12.76
C ALA A 75 -17.81 -11.30 13.59
N ASP A 76 -17.76 -11.15 14.93
CA ASP A 76 -18.75 -11.61 15.88
C ASP A 76 -20.03 -10.72 15.90
N GLY A 77 -20.11 -9.72 15.02
CA GLY A 77 -21.29 -8.86 14.84
C GLY A 77 -21.36 -7.63 15.75
N VAL A 78 -20.30 -7.32 16.51
CA VAL A 78 -20.26 -6.11 17.33
C VAL A 78 -20.32 -4.88 16.42
N ARG A 79 -21.27 -3.99 16.68
CA ARG A 79 -21.41 -2.72 15.98
C ARG A 79 -20.53 -1.66 16.64
N ASP A 80 -19.63 -1.04 15.89
CA ASP A 80 -18.80 0.07 16.36
C ASP A 80 -18.59 1.12 15.28
N ARG A 81 -18.18 2.32 15.74
CA ARG A 81 -17.86 3.46 14.88
C ARG A 81 -16.41 3.36 14.40
N ALA A 82 -16.15 2.51 13.40
CA ALA A 82 -14.80 2.26 12.85
C ALA A 82 -14.04 3.56 12.51
N LEU A 83 -14.72 4.62 12.05
CA LEU A 83 -14.09 5.91 11.77
C LEU A 83 -13.56 6.61 13.02
N VAL A 84 -14.23 6.46 14.16
CA VAL A 84 -13.73 7.00 15.44
C VAL A 84 -12.46 6.25 15.84
N THR A 85 -12.44 4.92 15.72
CA THR A 85 -11.26 4.11 15.98
C THR A 85 -10.10 4.48 15.02
N LEU A 86 -10.40 4.70 13.74
CA LEU A 86 -9.42 5.17 12.75
C LEU A 86 -8.81 6.52 13.16
N ALA A 87 -9.64 7.49 13.54
CA ALA A 87 -9.14 8.80 13.97
C ALA A 87 -8.22 8.68 15.20
N TRP A 88 -8.58 7.86 16.18
CA TRP A 88 -7.75 7.64 17.39
C TRP A 88 -6.40 6.98 17.06
N TRP A 89 -6.36 6.02 16.13
CA TRP A 89 -5.12 5.35 15.76
C TRP A 89 -4.25 6.20 14.83
N THR A 90 -4.87 7.06 14.02
CA THR A 90 -4.15 7.94 13.08
C THR A 90 -3.56 9.16 13.79
N ALA A 91 -4.29 9.76 14.75
CA ALA A 91 -3.91 11.04 15.35
C ALA A 91 -2.48 11.08 15.94
N PRO A 92 -1.99 10.08 16.71
CA PRO A 92 -0.62 10.12 17.20
C PRO A 92 0.43 10.08 16.07
N LEU A 93 0.16 9.33 14.99
CA LEU A 93 1.08 9.19 13.87
C LEU A 93 1.21 10.48 13.05
N MET A 94 0.26 11.41 13.17
CA MET A 94 0.30 12.71 12.49
C MET A 94 1.46 13.58 12.95
N LEU A 95 1.91 13.41 14.19
CA LEU A 95 2.99 14.21 14.79
C LEU A 95 4.32 13.44 14.82
N ALA A 96 4.34 12.17 14.37
CA ALA A 96 5.56 11.38 14.34
C ALA A 96 6.58 11.95 13.32
N PRO A 97 7.89 11.76 13.49
CA PRO A 97 8.84 11.92 12.40
C PRO A 97 8.57 10.90 11.28
N PRO A 98 9.29 10.95 10.14
CA PRO A 98 9.19 9.91 9.12
C PRO A 98 9.49 8.53 9.70
N LEU A 99 8.69 7.53 9.34
CA LEU A 99 8.75 6.18 9.88
C LEU A 99 8.78 5.16 8.75
N TYR A 100 9.51 4.07 8.94
CA TYR A 100 9.54 2.86 8.10
C TYR A 100 10.01 3.06 6.65
N SER A 101 10.37 4.27 6.20
CA SER A 101 10.92 4.53 4.87
C SER A 101 11.50 5.94 4.75
N ALA A 102 12.55 6.09 3.94
CA ALA A 102 13.13 7.36 3.54
C ALA A 102 12.47 7.99 2.30
N ASP A 103 11.42 7.36 1.74
CA ASP A 103 10.78 7.81 0.49
C ASP A 103 10.30 9.26 0.55
N VAL A 104 9.86 9.74 1.73
CA VAL A 104 9.43 11.13 1.90
C VAL A 104 10.52 12.12 1.54
N TYR A 105 11.77 11.81 1.82
CA TYR A 105 12.91 12.65 1.45
C TYR A 105 13.14 12.67 -0.05
N SER A 106 13.00 11.50 -0.71
CA SER A 106 13.02 11.44 -2.19
C SER A 106 11.91 12.28 -2.80
N TYR A 107 10.71 12.28 -2.21
CA TYR A 107 9.58 13.09 -2.70
C TYR A 107 9.87 14.59 -2.60
N ILE A 108 10.40 15.04 -1.44
CA ILE A 108 10.76 16.43 -1.21
C ILE A 108 11.89 16.83 -2.17
N ALA A 109 12.96 16.02 -2.25
CA ALA A 109 14.09 16.29 -3.15
C ALA A 109 13.68 16.35 -4.62
N GLN A 110 12.84 15.40 -5.10
CA GLN A 110 12.35 15.40 -6.48
C GLN A 110 11.43 16.58 -6.78
N GLY A 111 10.63 17.04 -5.81
CA GLY A 111 9.86 18.28 -5.92
C GLY A 111 10.76 19.51 -6.04
N ALA A 112 11.84 19.55 -5.28
CA ALA A 112 12.87 20.59 -5.33
C ALA A 112 13.63 20.57 -6.66
N MET A 113 14.07 19.39 -7.12
CA MET A 113 14.75 19.25 -8.42
C MET A 113 13.99 19.92 -9.56
N VAL A 114 12.66 19.75 -9.61
CA VAL A 114 11.85 20.38 -10.67
C VAL A 114 11.80 21.89 -10.49
N LEU A 115 11.76 22.42 -9.25
CA LEU A 115 11.76 23.86 -8.98
C LEU A 115 13.10 24.50 -9.32
N GLU A 116 14.21 23.78 -9.10
CA GLU A 116 15.58 24.20 -9.42
C GLU A 116 15.94 23.97 -10.91
N GLY A 117 15.00 23.43 -11.71
CA GLY A 117 15.18 23.27 -13.16
C GLY A 117 15.96 22.02 -13.56
N HIS A 118 16.15 21.03 -12.67
CA HIS A 118 16.81 19.77 -12.98
C HIS A 118 15.85 18.78 -13.68
N ASP A 119 16.40 17.95 -14.58
CA ASP A 119 15.65 16.83 -15.19
C ASP A 119 15.46 15.69 -14.19
N VAL A 120 14.33 15.70 -13.51
CA VAL A 120 13.93 14.71 -12.49
C VAL A 120 13.81 13.29 -13.04
N TYR A 121 13.69 13.11 -14.35
CA TYR A 121 13.64 11.81 -15.03
C TYR A 121 14.98 11.42 -15.68
N GLY A 122 15.95 12.29 -15.67
CA GLY A 122 17.31 12.05 -16.15
C GLY A 122 18.34 11.87 -15.05
N ALA A 123 18.07 12.43 -13.86
CA ALA A 123 18.99 12.40 -12.73
C ALA A 123 18.28 12.07 -11.42
N GLY A 124 19.06 11.69 -10.40
CA GLY A 124 18.58 11.48 -9.04
C GLY A 124 18.78 12.68 -8.13
N PRO A 125 18.32 12.63 -6.87
CA PRO A 125 18.42 13.71 -5.87
C PRO A 125 19.81 14.26 -5.63
N SER A 126 20.89 13.50 -5.90
CA SER A 126 22.30 13.94 -5.74
C SER A 126 22.70 15.15 -6.60
N VAL A 127 21.88 15.54 -7.58
CA VAL A 127 22.15 16.74 -8.38
C VAL A 127 21.90 18.05 -7.63
N LEU A 128 21.16 17.98 -6.51
CA LEU A 128 20.92 19.16 -5.67
C LEU A 128 22.18 19.55 -4.90
N GLY A 129 22.60 20.77 -5.06
CA GLY A 129 23.70 21.36 -4.30
C GLY A 129 23.31 21.77 -2.89
N PRO A 130 24.28 22.13 -2.04
CA PRO A 130 24.03 22.47 -0.63
C PRO A 130 23.17 23.72 -0.42
N ASP A 131 23.11 24.60 -1.42
CA ASP A 131 22.35 25.84 -1.38
C ASP A 131 20.99 25.74 -2.08
N ASP A 132 20.69 24.61 -2.70
CA ASP A 132 19.43 24.38 -3.41
C ASP A 132 18.28 24.07 -2.43
N LEU A 133 17.05 24.36 -2.85
CA LEU A 133 15.86 23.91 -2.14
C LEU A 133 15.91 22.39 -1.94
N GLY A 134 15.56 21.93 -0.74
CA GLY A 134 15.49 20.48 -0.46
C GLY A 134 16.84 19.76 -0.38
N ALA A 135 17.98 20.47 -0.29
CA ALA A 135 19.32 19.89 -0.13
C ALA A 135 19.40 18.91 1.07
N ASP A 136 18.87 19.29 2.24
CA ASP A 136 18.83 18.42 3.41
C ASP A 136 17.97 17.16 3.20
N ALA A 137 16.92 17.27 2.40
CA ALA A 137 16.12 16.11 2.00
C ALA A 137 16.91 15.20 1.05
N ALA A 138 17.62 15.76 0.06
CA ALA A 138 18.48 15.00 -0.86
C ALA A 138 19.55 14.20 -0.11
N ASP A 139 20.24 14.85 0.85
CA ASP A 139 21.21 14.19 1.74
C ASP A 139 20.60 13.04 2.57
N SER A 140 19.30 13.10 2.81
CA SER A 140 18.57 12.17 3.66
C SER A 140 17.96 10.97 2.91
N VAL A 141 17.95 10.98 1.56
CA VAL A 141 17.39 9.91 0.72
C VAL A 141 18.10 8.57 0.96
N GLY A 142 19.40 8.54 0.79
CA GLY A 142 20.26 7.37 1.04
C GLY A 142 20.11 6.22 0.02
N GLY A 143 21.14 5.35 0.02
CA GLY A 143 21.19 4.17 -0.84
C GLY A 143 21.17 4.50 -2.33
N HIS A 144 20.72 3.56 -3.14
CA HIS A 144 20.64 3.67 -4.60
C HIS A 144 19.65 4.75 -5.08
N TRP A 145 18.73 5.18 -4.24
CA TRP A 145 17.75 6.21 -4.59
C TRP A 145 18.35 7.61 -4.70
N THR A 146 19.54 7.82 -4.14
CA THR A 146 20.28 9.09 -4.22
C THR A 146 20.56 9.49 -5.68
N ASP A 147 20.93 8.50 -6.52
CA ASP A 147 21.29 8.72 -7.93
C ASP A 147 20.22 8.21 -8.90
N THR A 148 19.08 7.76 -8.38
CA THR A 148 18.03 7.16 -9.21
C THR A 148 16.99 8.20 -9.62
N PRO A 149 16.68 8.32 -10.93
CA PRO A 149 15.61 9.18 -11.43
C PRO A 149 14.25 8.84 -10.84
N ALA A 150 13.36 9.83 -10.77
CA ALA A 150 12.02 9.67 -10.19
C ALA A 150 11.19 8.60 -10.94
N PRO A 151 10.70 7.55 -10.24
CA PRO A 151 9.83 6.54 -10.83
C PRO A 151 8.35 6.94 -10.83
N TYR A 152 8.05 8.20 -10.49
CA TYR A 152 6.68 8.69 -10.30
C TYR A 152 6.19 9.51 -11.49
N GLY A 153 4.89 9.50 -11.72
CA GLY A 153 4.28 10.33 -12.76
C GLY A 153 4.14 11.80 -12.36
N PRO A 154 3.84 12.66 -13.34
CA PRO A 154 3.84 14.12 -13.17
C PRO A 154 2.84 14.65 -12.15
N VAL A 155 1.71 13.98 -11.92
CA VAL A 155 0.73 14.43 -10.91
C VAL A 155 1.35 14.41 -9.51
N PHE A 156 2.10 13.36 -9.17
CA PHE A 156 2.76 13.31 -7.88
C PHE A 156 3.88 14.34 -7.76
N LEU A 157 4.65 14.56 -8.81
CA LEU A 157 5.71 15.58 -8.82
C LEU A 157 5.15 17.00 -8.64
N VAL A 158 4.01 17.33 -9.24
CA VAL A 158 3.34 18.63 -9.02
C VAL A 158 2.92 18.80 -7.55
N LEU A 159 2.43 17.75 -6.90
CA LEU A 159 2.11 17.79 -5.47
C LEU A 159 3.38 17.97 -4.62
N ALA A 160 4.46 17.27 -4.95
CA ALA A 160 5.74 17.40 -4.27
C ALA A 160 6.33 18.83 -4.44
N GLN A 161 6.29 19.37 -5.67
CA GLN A 161 6.68 20.78 -5.93
C GLN A 161 5.85 21.76 -5.10
N ALA A 162 4.52 21.56 -5.03
CA ALA A 162 3.65 22.45 -4.26
C ALA A 162 4.04 22.43 -2.76
N VAL A 163 4.33 21.25 -2.22
CA VAL A 163 4.82 21.14 -0.83
C VAL A 163 6.14 21.90 -0.66
N VAL A 164 7.14 21.64 -1.51
CA VAL A 164 8.45 22.30 -1.42
C VAL A 164 8.32 23.81 -1.57
N LYS A 165 7.54 24.30 -2.54
CA LYS A 165 7.29 25.72 -2.75
C LYS A 165 6.65 26.41 -1.54
N LEU A 166 5.72 25.73 -0.86
CA LEU A 166 5.01 26.27 0.31
C LEU A 166 5.86 26.25 1.59
N THR A 167 6.83 25.33 1.65
CA THR A 167 7.65 25.09 2.86
C THR A 167 9.09 25.58 2.73
N GLY A 168 9.47 26.11 1.57
CA GLY A 168 10.87 26.49 1.29
C GLY A 168 11.82 25.30 1.24
N GLY A 169 11.31 24.07 1.11
CA GLY A 169 12.12 22.84 1.14
C GLY A 169 12.60 22.42 2.53
N GLU A 170 12.22 23.14 3.59
CA GLU A 170 12.56 22.76 4.97
C GLU A 170 11.93 21.43 5.35
N ILE A 171 12.71 20.51 5.94
CA ILE A 171 12.33 19.12 6.16
C ILE A 171 11.06 18.98 7.03
N VAL A 172 10.99 19.65 8.18
CA VAL A 172 9.87 19.45 9.12
C VAL A 172 8.55 19.89 8.51
N PRO A 173 8.40 21.13 7.99
CA PRO A 173 7.14 21.53 7.37
C PRO A 173 6.86 20.76 6.07
N ALA A 174 7.87 20.35 5.30
CA ALA A 174 7.67 19.53 4.09
C ALA A 174 7.15 18.13 4.43
N VAL A 175 7.67 17.47 5.47
CA VAL A 175 7.15 16.20 6.00
C VAL A 175 5.70 16.35 6.44
N LEU A 176 5.33 17.45 7.12
CA LEU A 176 3.93 17.71 7.49
C LEU A 176 3.05 17.94 6.26
N GLY A 177 3.55 18.63 5.23
CA GLY A 177 2.87 18.79 3.95
C GLY A 177 2.60 17.46 3.25
N MET A 178 3.60 16.57 3.18
CA MET A 178 3.44 15.22 2.63
C MET A 178 2.45 14.38 3.45
N ARG A 179 2.41 14.57 4.77
CA ARG A 179 1.45 13.87 5.64
C ARG A 179 0.01 14.35 5.44
N LEU A 180 -0.21 15.62 5.10
CA LEU A 180 -1.54 16.09 4.69
C LEU A 180 -1.99 15.40 3.40
N ILE A 181 -1.09 15.17 2.43
CA ILE A 181 -1.40 14.37 1.23
C ILE A 181 -1.80 12.93 1.62
N ALA A 182 -1.10 12.32 2.57
CA ALA A 182 -1.43 10.99 3.08
C ALA A 182 -2.80 10.95 3.79
N LEU A 183 -3.21 12.02 4.49
CA LEU A 183 -4.56 12.14 5.05
C LEU A 183 -5.64 12.24 3.98
N VAL A 184 -5.40 13.00 2.91
CA VAL A 184 -6.29 13.05 1.75
C VAL A 184 -6.42 11.65 1.14
N ALA A 185 -5.31 10.93 1.01
CA ALA A 185 -5.31 9.54 0.55
C ALA A 185 -6.17 8.63 1.43
N LEU A 186 -6.00 8.71 2.76
CA LEU A 186 -6.80 7.95 3.72
C LEU A 186 -8.29 8.29 3.62
N ALA A 187 -8.63 9.57 3.49
CA ALA A 187 -10.02 10.02 3.32
C ALA A 187 -10.64 9.47 2.02
N LEU A 188 -9.89 9.48 0.90
CA LEU A 188 -10.33 8.90 -0.37
C LEU A 188 -10.53 7.37 -0.25
N ILE A 189 -9.62 6.66 0.43
CA ILE A 189 -9.75 5.22 0.69
C ILE A 189 -11.04 4.93 1.48
N VAL A 190 -11.26 5.66 2.58
CA VAL A 190 -12.47 5.51 3.40
C VAL A 190 -13.74 5.78 2.59
N TRP A 191 -13.73 6.87 1.82
CA TRP A 191 -14.86 7.23 0.96
C TRP A 191 -15.15 6.15 -0.08
N ALA A 192 -14.10 5.63 -0.72
CA ALA A 192 -14.23 4.62 -1.77
C ALA A 192 -14.68 3.26 -1.21
N VAL A 193 -14.11 2.80 -0.10
CA VAL A 193 -14.52 1.55 0.57
C VAL A 193 -16.01 1.62 0.94
N ARG A 194 -16.45 2.72 1.53
CA ARG A 194 -17.89 2.93 1.84
C ARG A 194 -18.73 3.07 0.58
N GLY A 195 -18.19 3.71 -0.45
CA GLY A 195 -18.83 3.89 -1.75
C GLY A 195 -19.14 2.59 -2.48
N LEU A 196 -18.35 1.52 -2.22
CA LEU A 196 -18.57 0.16 -2.70
C LEU A 196 -19.47 -0.68 -1.78
N GLY A 197 -20.07 -0.08 -0.75
CA GLY A 197 -20.93 -0.78 0.21
C GLY A 197 -20.18 -1.39 1.40
N GLY A 198 -18.87 -1.12 1.52
CA GLY A 198 -18.07 -1.65 2.62
C GLY A 198 -18.46 -1.07 3.98
N GLY A 199 -18.77 -1.96 4.93
CA GLY A 199 -19.08 -1.64 6.32
C GLY A 199 -17.83 -1.56 7.23
N PRO A 200 -18.04 -1.59 8.57
CA PRO A 200 -16.94 -1.50 9.54
C PRO A 200 -15.84 -2.54 9.35
N GLY A 201 -16.16 -3.79 8.96
CA GLY A 201 -15.17 -4.84 8.70
C GLY A 201 -14.33 -4.58 7.45
N ALA A 202 -14.90 -3.97 6.41
CA ALA A 202 -14.14 -3.54 5.23
C ALA A 202 -13.20 -2.39 5.58
N LEU A 203 -13.65 -1.42 6.39
CA LEU A 203 -12.80 -0.34 6.90
C LEU A 203 -11.70 -0.88 7.82
N TRP A 204 -11.99 -1.91 8.61
CA TRP A 204 -11.01 -2.56 9.48
C TRP A 204 -9.84 -3.17 8.68
N LEU A 205 -10.12 -3.99 7.66
CA LEU A 205 -9.08 -4.59 6.85
C LEU A 205 -8.43 -3.59 5.88
N GLY A 206 -9.18 -2.61 5.39
CA GLY A 206 -8.68 -1.58 4.47
C GLY A 206 -7.96 -0.44 5.18
N ALA A 207 -8.74 0.46 5.82
CA ALA A 207 -8.23 1.74 6.34
C ALA A 207 -7.57 1.65 7.73
N LEU A 208 -8.07 0.76 8.62
CA LEU A 208 -7.48 0.53 9.95
C LEU A 208 -6.34 -0.49 9.93
N ASN A 209 -5.97 -1.02 8.79
CA ASN A 209 -4.88 -1.96 8.64
C ASN A 209 -3.57 -1.36 9.18
N PRO A 210 -2.87 -2.00 10.15
CA PRO A 210 -1.62 -1.49 10.68
C PRO A 210 -0.57 -1.21 9.59
N LEU A 211 -0.50 -2.05 8.55
CA LEU A 211 0.41 -1.85 7.42
C LEU A 211 0.09 -0.53 6.69
N LEU A 212 -1.20 -0.18 6.54
CA LEU A 212 -1.61 1.10 5.96
C LEU A 212 -1.25 2.27 6.88
N LEU A 213 -1.55 2.16 8.17
CA LEU A 213 -1.30 3.24 9.13
C LEU A 213 0.18 3.57 9.24
N ILE A 214 1.07 2.55 9.33
CA ILE A 214 2.52 2.81 9.47
C ILE A 214 3.15 3.27 8.17
N HIS A 215 2.75 2.74 7.01
CA HIS A 215 3.39 3.10 5.74
C HIS A 215 2.71 4.28 5.05
N VAL A 216 1.38 4.35 4.99
CA VAL A 216 0.71 5.46 4.31
C VAL A 216 0.66 6.70 5.19
N VAL A 217 0.38 6.58 6.50
CA VAL A 217 0.33 7.75 7.39
C VAL A 217 1.71 8.03 7.99
N GLY A 218 2.36 7.03 8.58
CA GLY A 218 3.68 7.17 9.21
C GLY A 218 4.81 7.43 8.22
N GLY A 219 4.87 6.67 7.12
CA GLY A 219 5.88 6.73 6.06
C GLY A 219 5.51 7.62 4.87
N MET A 220 4.27 8.13 4.82
CA MET A 220 3.75 9.04 3.77
C MET A 220 3.88 8.49 2.34
N HIS A 221 3.83 7.15 2.18
CA HIS A 221 3.94 6.54 0.86
C HIS A 221 2.81 7.00 -0.07
N ASN A 222 3.20 7.45 -1.25
CA ASN A 222 2.29 7.92 -2.30
C ASN A 222 1.35 6.82 -2.85
N ASP A 223 1.66 5.57 -2.56
CA ASP A 223 0.79 4.41 -2.79
C ASP A 223 -0.62 4.61 -2.21
N GLY A 224 -0.73 5.25 -1.04
CA GLY A 224 -2.03 5.58 -0.45
C GLY A 224 -2.88 6.47 -1.35
N LEU A 225 -2.29 7.52 -1.94
CA LEU A 225 -2.98 8.43 -2.83
C LEU A 225 -3.35 7.74 -4.15
N MET A 226 -2.44 6.92 -4.70
CA MET A 226 -2.74 6.08 -5.86
C MET A 226 -3.94 5.18 -5.60
N ILE A 227 -3.97 4.43 -4.48
CA ILE A 227 -5.07 3.53 -4.10
C ILE A 227 -6.37 4.32 -3.93
N GLY A 228 -6.32 5.45 -3.22
CA GLY A 228 -7.48 6.29 -2.96
C GLY A 228 -8.13 6.82 -4.23
N LEU A 229 -7.35 7.37 -5.16
CA LEU A 229 -7.85 7.85 -6.45
C LEU A 229 -8.32 6.70 -7.35
N MET A 230 -7.55 5.63 -7.45
CA MET A 230 -7.89 4.44 -8.23
C MET A 230 -9.24 3.87 -7.78
N LEU A 231 -9.39 3.61 -6.48
CA LEU A 231 -10.62 3.01 -5.96
C LEU A 231 -11.81 3.97 -6.03
N SER A 232 -11.58 5.28 -5.86
CA SER A 232 -12.60 6.31 -6.11
C SER A 232 -13.07 6.30 -7.56
N GLY A 233 -12.15 6.12 -8.52
CA GLY A 233 -12.47 5.96 -9.93
C GLY A 233 -13.33 4.71 -10.18
N VAL A 234 -13.01 3.59 -9.54
CA VAL A 234 -13.80 2.35 -9.60
C VAL A 234 -15.21 2.56 -9.05
N VAL A 235 -15.36 3.26 -7.91
CA VAL A 235 -16.70 3.62 -7.37
C VAL A 235 -17.53 4.39 -8.38
N LEU A 236 -16.95 5.39 -9.03
CA LEU A 236 -17.66 6.17 -10.05
C LEU A 236 -18.05 5.31 -11.25
N ALA A 237 -17.17 4.43 -11.70
CA ALA A 237 -17.43 3.53 -12.82
C ALA A 237 -18.57 2.53 -12.51
N VAL A 238 -18.58 1.93 -11.33
CA VAL A 238 -19.65 1.04 -10.86
C VAL A 238 -21.00 1.78 -10.80
N ARG A 239 -20.98 3.08 -10.50
CA ARG A 239 -22.16 3.95 -10.49
C ARG A 239 -22.53 4.50 -11.89
N GLY A 240 -21.99 3.94 -12.97
CA GLY A 240 -22.27 4.32 -14.35
C GLY A 240 -21.49 5.54 -14.86
N ARG A 241 -20.67 6.19 -14.04
CA ARG A 241 -19.87 7.37 -14.40
C ARG A 241 -18.45 6.96 -14.83
N TRP A 242 -18.35 6.00 -15.76
CA TRP A 242 -17.10 5.38 -16.15
C TRP A 242 -16.06 6.37 -16.72
N VAL A 243 -16.49 7.45 -17.40
CA VAL A 243 -15.57 8.50 -17.91
C VAL A 243 -14.86 9.18 -16.75
N LEU A 244 -15.60 9.69 -15.75
CA LEU A 244 -15.03 10.29 -14.55
C LEU A 244 -14.19 9.28 -13.75
N GLY A 245 -14.65 8.02 -13.72
CA GLY A 245 -13.88 6.91 -13.15
C GLY A 245 -12.52 6.75 -13.83
N SER A 246 -12.49 6.75 -15.17
CA SER A 246 -11.25 6.65 -15.95
C SER A 246 -10.35 7.88 -15.78
N VAL A 247 -10.91 9.08 -15.60
CA VAL A 247 -10.15 10.29 -15.27
C VAL A 247 -9.42 10.11 -13.93
N LEU A 248 -10.11 9.67 -12.86
CA LEU A 248 -9.48 9.47 -11.56
C LEU A 248 -8.41 8.37 -11.59
N VAL A 249 -8.66 7.29 -12.35
CA VAL A 249 -7.63 6.25 -12.53
C VAL A 249 -6.45 6.78 -13.34
N GLY A 250 -6.68 7.62 -14.35
CA GLY A 250 -5.62 8.32 -15.09
C GLY A 250 -4.75 9.18 -14.18
N LEU A 251 -5.35 9.95 -13.25
CA LEU A 251 -4.61 10.70 -12.22
C LEU A 251 -3.85 9.77 -11.26
N ALA A 252 -4.46 8.63 -10.86
CA ALA A 252 -3.80 7.63 -10.02
C ALA A 252 -2.58 7.01 -10.72
N MET A 253 -2.67 6.73 -12.01
CA MET A 253 -1.53 6.25 -12.84
C MET A 253 -0.38 7.26 -12.88
N MET A 254 -0.70 8.56 -12.86
CA MET A 254 0.29 9.64 -12.84
C MET A 254 0.84 9.91 -11.43
N ILE A 255 0.47 9.07 -10.47
CA ILE A 255 1.17 8.90 -9.19
C ILE A 255 2.01 7.64 -9.28
N LYS A 256 1.40 6.50 -9.61
CA LYS A 256 2.08 5.21 -9.74
C LYS A 256 1.34 4.28 -10.71
N SER A 257 2.06 3.71 -11.66
CA SER A 257 1.51 2.98 -12.81
C SER A 257 0.62 1.75 -12.51
N PRO A 258 0.75 1.00 -11.38
CA PRO A 258 -0.12 -0.15 -11.12
C PRO A 258 -1.62 0.16 -11.12
N ALA A 259 -2.01 1.42 -10.89
CA ALA A 259 -3.41 1.85 -10.99
C ALA A 259 -4.04 1.57 -12.38
N ALA A 260 -3.22 1.46 -13.43
CA ALA A 260 -3.69 1.14 -14.79
C ALA A 260 -4.51 -0.15 -14.87
N VAL A 261 -4.25 -1.13 -14.00
CA VAL A 261 -5.02 -2.39 -13.94
C VAL A 261 -6.52 -2.12 -13.76
N ALA A 262 -6.88 -1.06 -13.04
CA ALA A 262 -8.28 -0.70 -12.81
C ALA A 262 -9.02 -0.32 -14.11
N LEU A 263 -8.34 0.22 -15.13
CA LEU A 263 -8.96 0.56 -16.41
C LEU A 263 -9.53 -0.67 -17.13
N LEU A 264 -8.84 -1.81 -17.02
CA LEU A 264 -9.33 -3.06 -17.59
C LEU A 264 -10.66 -3.48 -16.94
N PHE A 265 -10.81 -3.34 -15.63
CA PHE A 265 -12.03 -3.68 -14.90
C PHE A 265 -13.14 -2.64 -15.08
N ILE A 266 -12.81 -1.35 -15.23
CA ILE A 266 -13.75 -0.34 -15.72
C ILE A 266 -14.23 -0.73 -17.14
N GLY A 267 -13.31 -1.16 -18.00
CA GLY A 267 -13.64 -1.66 -19.35
C GLY A 267 -14.59 -2.86 -19.32
N VAL A 268 -14.42 -3.78 -18.36
CA VAL A 268 -15.36 -4.90 -18.15
C VAL A 268 -16.77 -4.39 -17.83
N THR A 269 -16.92 -3.34 -17.02
CA THR A 269 -18.25 -2.77 -16.71
C THR A 269 -18.89 -2.12 -17.95
N VAL A 270 -18.09 -1.45 -18.79
CA VAL A 270 -18.54 -0.85 -20.05
C VAL A 270 -18.92 -1.91 -21.09
N ALA A 271 -18.18 -3.04 -21.11
CA ALA A 271 -18.34 -4.11 -22.11
C ALA A 271 -19.59 -4.97 -21.86
N ARG A 272 -19.99 -5.17 -20.61
CA ARG A 272 -21.08 -6.09 -20.24
C ARG A 272 -22.41 -5.72 -20.91
N GLY A 273 -23.09 -6.72 -21.47
CA GLY A 273 -24.40 -6.56 -22.10
C GLY A 273 -24.39 -5.95 -23.50
N HIS A 274 -23.23 -5.57 -24.06
CA HIS A 274 -23.17 -4.83 -25.35
C HIS A 274 -22.47 -5.61 -26.48
N GLY A 275 -22.27 -6.93 -26.34
CA GLY A 275 -21.65 -7.80 -27.36
C GLY A 275 -20.23 -7.36 -27.74
N LEU A 276 -19.80 -7.71 -28.96
CA LEU A 276 -18.45 -7.40 -29.45
C LEU A 276 -18.14 -5.89 -29.49
N ARG A 277 -19.13 -5.06 -29.85
CA ARG A 277 -18.97 -3.60 -29.83
C ARG A 277 -18.73 -3.07 -28.41
N GLY A 278 -19.39 -3.65 -27.41
CA GLY A 278 -19.15 -3.34 -26.00
C GLY A 278 -17.74 -3.72 -25.56
N VAL A 279 -17.27 -4.89 -25.96
CA VAL A 279 -15.90 -5.35 -25.68
C VAL A 279 -14.88 -4.37 -26.29
N ALA A 280 -15.02 -4.01 -27.57
CA ALA A 280 -14.13 -3.05 -28.22
C ALA A 280 -14.13 -1.68 -27.50
N LYS A 281 -15.32 -1.16 -27.15
CA LYS A 281 -15.44 0.09 -26.38
C LYS A 281 -14.79 -0.03 -25.00
N GLY A 282 -15.04 -1.12 -24.29
CA GLY A 282 -14.47 -1.36 -22.96
C GLY A 282 -12.95 -1.49 -22.96
N LEU A 283 -12.36 -2.06 -24.00
CA LEU A 283 -10.91 -2.15 -24.15
C LEU A 283 -10.25 -0.80 -24.47
N VAL A 284 -10.90 0.05 -25.25
CA VAL A 284 -10.29 1.26 -25.81
C VAL A 284 -10.63 2.52 -25.00
N LEU A 285 -11.92 2.75 -24.70
CA LEU A 285 -12.35 4.06 -24.20
C LEU A 285 -11.81 4.43 -22.80
N PRO A 286 -11.81 3.54 -21.78
CA PRO A 286 -11.21 3.88 -20.48
C PRO A 286 -9.71 4.20 -20.60
N GLY A 287 -9.00 3.45 -21.43
CA GLY A 287 -7.58 3.69 -21.71
C GLY A 287 -7.35 5.01 -22.45
N ALA A 288 -8.17 5.35 -23.43
CA ALA A 288 -8.07 6.61 -24.15
C ALA A 288 -8.32 7.83 -23.24
N VAL A 289 -9.33 7.76 -22.36
CA VAL A 289 -9.58 8.81 -21.35
C VAL A 289 -8.39 8.96 -20.40
N ALA A 290 -7.89 7.87 -19.85
CA ALA A 290 -6.74 7.90 -18.94
C ALA A 290 -5.46 8.37 -19.65
N GLY A 291 -5.26 7.98 -20.90
CA GLY A 291 -4.15 8.45 -21.75
C GLY A 291 -4.21 9.95 -22.02
N ALA A 292 -5.40 10.49 -22.29
CA ALA A 292 -5.60 11.94 -22.42
C ALA A 292 -5.29 12.69 -21.11
N VAL A 293 -5.69 12.13 -19.96
CA VAL A 293 -5.36 12.67 -18.63
C VAL A 293 -3.84 12.63 -18.41
N ALA A 294 -3.19 11.51 -18.72
CA ALA A 294 -1.74 11.38 -18.58
C ALA A 294 -0.98 12.38 -19.46
N ALA A 295 -1.38 12.52 -20.71
CA ALA A 295 -0.80 13.52 -21.63
C ALA A 295 -1.03 14.96 -21.11
N GLY A 296 -2.26 15.29 -20.74
CA GLY A 296 -2.59 16.60 -20.19
C GLY A 296 -1.81 16.93 -18.91
N ALA A 297 -1.73 15.98 -17.96
CA ALA A 297 -0.96 16.15 -16.75
C ALA A 297 0.53 16.35 -17.05
N THR A 298 1.10 15.58 -17.99
CA THR A 298 2.51 15.72 -18.39
C THR A 298 2.79 17.09 -18.99
N LEU A 299 1.92 17.57 -19.89
CA LEU A 299 2.08 18.88 -20.52
C LEU A 299 1.95 20.01 -19.51
N LEU A 300 0.98 19.94 -18.59
CA LEU A 300 0.75 20.95 -17.55
C LEU A 300 1.87 20.98 -16.51
N ALA A 301 2.45 19.83 -16.16
CA ALA A 301 3.57 19.74 -15.22
C ALA A 301 4.89 20.25 -15.80
N GLY A 302 5.04 20.29 -17.13
CA GLY A 302 6.27 20.73 -17.80
C GLY A 302 7.49 19.79 -17.61
N THR A 303 7.30 18.63 -16.98
CA THR A 303 8.40 17.68 -16.67
C THR A 303 8.75 16.72 -17.82
N GLY A 304 8.02 16.79 -18.95
CA GLY A 304 8.23 15.91 -20.09
C GLY A 304 7.76 14.48 -19.88
N PHE A 305 7.97 13.64 -20.90
CA PHE A 305 7.52 12.23 -20.93
C PHE A 305 8.57 11.24 -20.40
N GLY A 306 9.60 11.72 -19.67
CA GLY A 306 10.65 10.87 -19.11
C GLY A 306 10.16 9.80 -18.17
N TRP A 307 9.01 10.03 -17.49
CA TRP A 307 8.35 9.05 -16.62
C TRP A 307 8.04 7.71 -17.31
N LEU A 308 7.86 7.68 -18.64
CA LEU A 308 7.66 6.42 -19.39
C LEU A 308 8.89 5.50 -19.31
N ARG A 309 10.09 6.08 -19.34
CA ARG A 309 11.36 5.34 -19.23
C ARG A 309 11.60 4.87 -17.79
N THR A 310 11.32 5.73 -16.81
CA THR A 310 11.64 5.44 -15.40
C THR A 310 10.74 4.36 -14.80
N GLN A 311 9.65 3.94 -15.48
CA GLN A 311 8.88 2.76 -15.07
C GLN A 311 9.73 1.48 -15.03
N SER A 312 10.80 1.38 -15.83
CA SER A 312 11.71 0.23 -15.83
C SER A 312 12.62 0.17 -14.60
N VAL A 313 12.80 1.28 -13.88
CA VAL A 313 13.67 1.36 -12.69
C VAL A 313 13.31 0.32 -11.64
N ALA A 314 12.01 0.15 -11.36
CA ALA A 314 11.55 -0.88 -10.42
C ALA A 314 11.99 -2.30 -10.81
N GLY A 315 12.18 -2.57 -12.12
CA GLY A 315 12.65 -3.86 -12.63
C GLY A 315 14.12 -4.12 -12.36
N THR A 316 14.94 -3.10 -12.08
CA THR A 316 16.38 -3.25 -11.85
C THR A 316 16.73 -3.49 -10.38
N ILE A 317 15.81 -3.15 -9.46
CA ILE A 317 16.05 -3.23 -8.03
C ILE A 317 15.65 -4.61 -7.50
N HIS A 318 16.52 -5.22 -6.70
CA HIS A 318 16.23 -6.45 -5.98
C HIS A 318 15.80 -6.11 -4.55
N THR A 319 14.66 -6.66 -4.14
CA THR A 319 14.17 -6.58 -2.76
C THR A 319 13.91 -7.99 -2.22
N ALA A 320 14.19 -8.21 -0.96
CA ALA A 320 14.10 -9.53 -0.31
C ALA A 320 12.66 -10.10 -0.19
N LEU A 321 11.64 -9.36 -0.60
CA LEU A 321 10.25 -9.85 -0.70
C LEU A 321 9.88 -10.26 -2.12
N SER A 322 10.77 -10.07 -3.12
CA SER A 322 10.48 -10.41 -4.50
C SER A 322 10.72 -11.88 -4.78
N LEU A 323 9.66 -12.67 -4.73
CA LEU A 323 9.68 -14.11 -5.01
C LEU A 323 10.35 -14.43 -6.38
N THR A 324 10.05 -13.66 -7.41
CA THR A 324 10.62 -13.89 -8.75
C THR A 324 12.12 -13.59 -8.80
N SER A 325 12.57 -12.56 -8.09
CA SER A 325 13.98 -12.20 -7.98
C SER A 325 14.77 -13.26 -7.19
N ASP A 326 14.20 -13.72 -6.05
CA ASP A 326 14.87 -14.69 -5.19
C ASP A 326 14.94 -16.08 -5.84
N ILE A 327 13.86 -16.54 -6.49
CA ILE A 327 13.84 -17.78 -7.26
C ILE A 327 14.85 -17.69 -8.42
N GLY A 328 14.85 -16.57 -9.17
CA GLY A 328 15.75 -16.37 -10.28
C GLY A 328 17.23 -16.33 -9.85
N LEU A 329 17.52 -15.65 -8.74
CA LEU A 329 18.85 -15.63 -8.15
C LEU A 329 19.28 -17.04 -7.68
N GLY A 330 18.41 -17.76 -6.96
CA GLY A 330 18.70 -19.12 -6.50
C GLY A 330 18.98 -20.12 -7.63
N ILE A 331 18.16 -20.07 -8.70
CA ILE A 331 18.43 -20.89 -9.90
C ILE A 331 19.74 -20.46 -10.56
N GLY A 332 19.97 -19.15 -10.74
CA GLY A 332 21.18 -18.61 -11.37
C GLY A 332 22.45 -19.06 -10.68
N LEU A 333 22.49 -19.02 -9.35
CA LEU A 333 23.62 -19.49 -8.55
C LEU A 333 23.90 -21.00 -8.68
N LEU A 334 22.96 -21.80 -9.16
CA LEU A 334 23.11 -23.24 -9.35
C LEU A 334 23.54 -23.62 -10.77
N VAL A 335 23.25 -22.76 -11.79
CA VAL A 335 23.37 -23.15 -13.19
C VAL A 335 24.28 -22.23 -14.05
N ALA A 336 24.73 -21.09 -13.50
CA ALA A 336 25.49 -20.09 -14.22
C ALA A 336 26.58 -19.44 -13.35
N ASP A 337 27.68 -19.00 -13.99
CA ASP A 337 28.74 -18.23 -13.32
C ASP A 337 28.24 -16.81 -12.95
N ASP A 338 27.38 -16.22 -13.80
CA ASP A 338 26.67 -14.97 -13.53
C ASP A 338 25.17 -15.26 -13.36
N PRO A 339 24.58 -15.08 -12.15
CA PRO A 339 23.19 -15.36 -11.89
C PRO A 339 22.22 -14.30 -12.46
N ASP A 340 22.69 -13.09 -12.78
CA ASP A 340 21.84 -11.96 -13.16
C ASP A 340 21.00 -12.21 -14.42
N PRO A 341 21.51 -12.80 -15.52
CA PRO A 341 20.68 -13.11 -16.68
C PRO A 341 19.54 -14.09 -16.38
N VAL A 342 19.77 -15.09 -15.52
CA VAL A 342 18.74 -16.05 -15.11
C VAL A 342 17.68 -15.37 -14.25
N LYS A 343 18.11 -14.54 -13.31
CA LYS A 343 17.20 -13.71 -12.47
C LYS A 343 16.30 -12.83 -13.34
N ASP A 344 16.84 -12.18 -14.37
CA ASP A 344 16.07 -11.32 -15.26
C ASP A 344 15.06 -12.09 -16.11
N VAL A 345 15.40 -13.30 -16.54
CA VAL A 345 14.44 -14.19 -17.23
C VAL A 345 13.29 -14.56 -16.31
N VAL A 346 13.56 -14.96 -15.05
CA VAL A 346 12.51 -15.34 -14.09
C VAL A 346 11.62 -14.14 -13.72
N ARG A 347 12.19 -12.94 -13.58
CA ARG A 347 11.42 -11.68 -13.39
C ARG A 347 10.46 -11.42 -14.55
N LYS A 348 10.95 -11.56 -15.80
CA LYS A 348 10.11 -11.39 -17.01
C LYS A 348 8.99 -12.43 -17.07
N LEU A 349 9.30 -13.70 -16.77
CA LEU A 349 8.30 -14.76 -16.67
C LEU A 349 7.25 -14.47 -15.59
N GLY A 350 7.67 -13.94 -14.44
CA GLY A 350 6.77 -13.48 -13.38
C GLY A 350 5.79 -12.40 -13.87
N LEU A 351 6.29 -11.40 -14.59
CA LEU A 351 5.43 -10.35 -15.16
C LEU A 351 4.46 -10.90 -16.21
N VAL A 352 4.91 -11.81 -17.07
CA VAL A 352 4.02 -12.49 -18.04
C VAL A 352 2.94 -13.30 -17.33
N ALA A 353 3.30 -14.03 -16.26
CA ALA A 353 2.35 -14.76 -15.44
C ALA A 353 1.33 -13.82 -14.75
N ALA A 354 1.79 -12.67 -14.22
CA ALA A 354 0.91 -11.66 -13.66
C ALA A 354 -0.10 -11.15 -14.70
N LEU A 355 0.36 -10.81 -15.91
CA LEU A 355 -0.52 -10.37 -16.99
C LEU A 355 -1.52 -11.44 -17.40
N ALA A 356 -1.11 -12.72 -17.44
CA ALA A 356 -2.00 -13.84 -17.73
C ALA A 356 -3.08 -13.99 -16.65
N VAL A 357 -2.72 -13.88 -15.35
CA VAL A 357 -3.67 -13.90 -14.24
C VAL A 357 -4.66 -12.73 -14.33
N ILE A 358 -4.16 -11.52 -14.58
CA ILE A 358 -4.99 -10.31 -14.75
C ILE A 358 -5.99 -10.50 -15.90
N ALA A 359 -5.52 -10.98 -17.06
CA ALA A 359 -6.37 -11.25 -18.22
C ALA A 359 -7.44 -12.33 -17.91
N ALA A 360 -7.05 -13.41 -17.22
CA ALA A 360 -7.98 -14.47 -16.81
C ALA A 360 -9.04 -13.95 -15.83
N LEU A 361 -8.66 -13.12 -14.85
CA LEU A 361 -9.60 -12.52 -13.90
C LEU A 361 -10.54 -11.53 -14.59
N ALA A 362 -10.04 -10.69 -15.49
CA ALA A 362 -10.86 -9.78 -16.28
C ALA A 362 -11.85 -10.54 -17.17
N TRP A 363 -11.42 -11.62 -17.82
CA TRP A 363 -12.28 -12.51 -18.58
C TRP A 363 -13.36 -13.17 -17.72
N ARG A 364 -12.99 -13.70 -16.54
CA ARG A 364 -13.97 -14.26 -15.59
C ARG A 364 -14.94 -13.21 -15.08
N ALA A 365 -14.45 -11.97 -14.85
CA ALA A 365 -15.30 -10.84 -14.50
C ALA A 365 -16.25 -10.50 -15.64
N TYR A 366 -15.78 -10.42 -16.88
CA TYR A 366 -16.64 -10.18 -18.07
C TYR A 366 -17.72 -11.25 -18.20
N ARG A 367 -17.37 -12.53 -17.98
CA ARG A 367 -18.32 -13.67 -17.99
C ARG A 367 -19.26 -13.72 -16.78
N GLY A 368 -19.20 -12.76 -15.85
CA GLY A 368 -20.03 -12.70 -14.65
C GLY A 368 -19.69 -13.77 -13.57
N ARG A 369 -18.54 -14.45 -13.68
CA ARG A 369 -18.09 -15.49 -12.73
C ARG A 369 -17.34 -14.94 -11.53
N VAL A 370 -16.87 -13.70 -11.61
CA VAL A 370 -16.17 -12.98 -10.56
C VAL A 370 -16.71 -11.55 -10.53
N ASP A 371 -16.88 -10.99 -9.34
CA ASP A 371 -17.17 -9.57 -9.20
C ASP A 371 -15.99 -8.73 -9.75
N PRO A 372 -16.23 -7.69 -10.57
CA PRO A 372 -15.15 -6.90 -11.19
C PRO A 372 -14.23 -6.24 -10.17
N VAL A 373 -14.75 -5.77 -9.04
CA VAL A 373 -13.93 -5.13 -7.99
C VAL A 373 -13.06 -6.16 -7.29
N LEU A 374 -13.64 -7.34 -6.99
CA LEU A 374 -12.85 -8.46 -6.45
C LEU A 374 -11.77 -8.90 -7.45
N GLY A 375 -12.12 -9.00 -8.74
CA GLY A 375 -11.18 -9.33 -9.81
C GLY A 375 -10.01 -8.36 -9.88
N LEU A 376 -10.28 -7.05 -9.74
CA LEU A 376 -9.24 -6.02 -9.63
C LEU A 376 -8.34 -6.24 -8.42
N GLY A 377 -8.91 -6.46 -7.23
CA GLY A 377 -8.14 -6.67 -6.02
C GLY A 377 -7.21 -7.89 -6.12
N LEU A 378 -7.73 -9.01 -6.63
CA LEU A 378 -6.94 -10.24 -6.88
C LEU A 378 -5.84 -10.02 -7.93
N SER A 379 -6.12 -9.23 -8.97
CA SER A 379 -5.16 -8.87 -10.02
C SER A 379 -3.99 -8.05 -9.45
N LEU A 380 -4.28 -7.09 -8.57
CA LEU A 380 -3.25 -6.29 -7.91
C LEU A 380 -2.41 -7.13 -6.93
N VAL A 381 -3.03 -8.06 -6.19
CA VAL A 381 -2.28 -9.03 -5.36
C VAL A 381 -1.35 -9.88 -6.22
N ALA A 382 -1.86 -10.44 -7.33
CA ALA A 382 -1.05 -11.24 -8.24
C ALA A 382 0.11 -10.44 -8.86
N LEU A 383 -0.16 -9.18 -9.25
CA LEU A 383 0.87 -8.28 -9.75
C LEU A 383 1.98 -8.07 -8.72
N VAL A 384 1.66 -7.84 -7.45
CA VAL A 384 2.64 -7.67 -6.37
C VAL A 384 3.46 -8.94 -6.16
N VAL A 385 2.79 -10.10 -6.00
CA VAL A 385 3.47 -11.38 -5.73
C VAL A 385 4.43 -11.80 -6.84
N LEU A 386 4.10 -11.46 -8.09
CA LEU A 386 4.88 -11.82 -9.28
C LEU A 386 5.77 -10.68 -9.80
N SER A 387 5.83 -9.55 -9.06
CA SER A 387 6.66 -8.40 -9.42
C SER A 387 8.15 -8.65 -9.17
N PRO A 388 9.05 -8.06 -9.99
CA PRO A 388 10.49 -8.10 -9.77
C PRO A 388 10.96 -7.32 -8.54
N MET A 389 10.16 -6.37 -8.07
CA MET A 389 10.41 -5.56 -6.88
C MET A 389 9.15 -5.54 -6.02
N VAL A 390 9.28 -5.91 -4.75
CA VAL A 390 8.17 -5.95 -3.79
C VAL A 390 8.57 -5.23 -2.51
N GLN A 391 7.73 -4.30 -2.09
CA GLN A 391 7.81 -3.65 -0.79
C GLN A 391 6.61 -4.06 0.08
N PRO A 392 6.73 -4.07 1.42
CA PRO A 392 5.64 -4.51 2.30
C PRO A 392 4.31 -3.82 2.01
N TRP A 393 4.32 -2.50 1.79
CA TRP A 393 3.12 -1.70 1.54
C TRP A 393 2.49 -1.92 0.17
N TYR A 394 3.18 -2.56 -0.79
CA TYR A 394 2.56 -2.90 -2.08
C TYR A 394 1.39 -3.89 -1.93
N LEU A 395 1.41 -4.72 -0.87
CA LEU A 395 0.27 -5.58 -0.55
C LEU A 395 -1.05 -4.79 -0.41
N LEU A 396 -0.98 -3.54 0.03
CA LEU A 396 -2.15 -2.67 0.20
C LEU A 396 -2.89 -2.38 -1.10
N TRP A 397 -2.22 -2.43 -2.27
CA TRP A 397 -2.86 -2.19 -3.58
C TRP A 397 -4.07 -3.11 -3.79
N GLY A 398 -3.91 -4.39 -3.49
CA GLY A 398 -4.98 -5.36 -3.58
C GLY A 398 -5.79 -5.50 -2.30
N THR A 399 -5.14 -5.38 -1.11
CA THR A 399 -5.82 -5.58 0.18
C THR A 399 -6.97 -4.61 0.39
N VAL A 400 -6.79 -3.32 0.11
CA VAL A 400 -7.85 -2.30 0.27
C VAL A 400 -9.03 -2.59 -0.65
N VAL A 401 -8.76 -3.05 -1.88
CA VAL A 401 -9.80 -3.38 -2.86
C VAL A 401 -10.57 -4.65 -2.44
N VAL A 402 -9.86 -5.71 -2.05
CA VAL A 402 -10.49 -6.95 -1.53
C VAL A 402 -11.27 -6.66 -0.25
N ALA A 403 -10.76 -5.82 0.64
CA ALA A 403 -11.43 -5.43 1.87
C ALA A 403 -12.80 -4.80 1.60
N ALA A 404 -12.92 -3.97 0.58
CA ALA A 404 -14.16 -3.29 0.25
C ALA A 404 -15.32 -4.24 -0.08
N VAL A 405 -15.04 -5.41 -0.67
CA VAL A 405 -16.09 -6.31 -1.20
C VAL A 405 -16.04 -7.74 -0.63
N ALA A 406 -14.92 -8.17 -0.04
CA ALA A 406 -14.71 -9.58 0.34
C ALA A 406 -13.88 -9.79 1.61
N TRP A 407 -13.92 -8.88 2.60
CA TRP A 407 -13.09 -8.95 3.80
C TRP A 407 -13.26 -10.24 4.63
N ARG A 408 -14.46 -10.91 4.60
CA ARG A 408 -14.75 -12.17 5.28
C ARG A 408 -14.31 -13.42 4.49
N SER A 409 -13.89 -13.25 3.24
CA SER A 409 -13.45 -14.38 2.39
C SER A 409 -12.14 -14.98 2.87
N ARG A 410 -11.81 -16.20 2.39
CA ARG A 410 -10.50 -16.82 2.65
C ARG A 410 -9.33 -15.93 2.18
N VAL A 411 -9.52 -15.24 1.06
CA VAL A 411 -8.52 -14.26 0.59
C VAL A 411 -8.40 -13.11 1.57
N GLY A 412 -9.51 -12.55 2.06
CA GLY A 412 -9.50 -11.54 3.10
C GLY A 412 -8.75 -11.99 4.36
N GLN A 413 -8.98 -13.22 4.83
CA GLN A 413 -8.27 -13.81 5.98
C GLN A 413 -6.76 -13.95 5.71
N LEU A 414 -6.37 -14.38 4.51
CA LEU A 414 -4.95 -14.44 4.11
C LEU A 414 -4.31 -13.06 4.13
N LEU A 415 -5.00 -12.04 3.60
CA LEU A 415 -4.51 -10.66 3.60
C LEU A 415 -4.40 -10.08 5.01
N VAL A 416 -5.26 -10.50 5.96
CA VAL A 416 -5.12 -10.17 7.39
C VAL A 416 -3.80 -10.74 7.93
N VAL A 417 -3.51 -12.01 7.69
CA VAL A 417 -2.29 -12.67 8.16
C VAL A 417 -1.05 -12.04 7.53
N LEU A 418 -1.07 -11.81 6.22
CA LEU A 418 0.04 -11.16 5.50
C LEU A 418 0.26 -9.73 5.99
N SER A 419 -0.80 -8.95 6.19
CA SER A 419 -0.67 -7.59 6.74
C SER A 419 -0.05 -7.60 8.14
N ALA A 420 -0.51 -8.50 9.03
CA ALA A 420 0.03 -8.63 10.38
C ALA A 420 1.50 -9.05 10.40
N ALA A 421 1.96 -9.80 9.41
CA ALA A 421 3.35 -10.22 9.31
C ALA A 421 4.25 -9.13 8.72
N LEU A 422 3.83 -8.53 7.60
CA LEU A 422 4.66 -7.57 6.86
C LEU A 422 4.91 -6.26 7.60
N VAL A 423 4.11 -5.92 8.61
CA VAL A 423 4.40 -4.74 9.47
C VAL A 423 5.71 -4.86 10.24
N TYR A 424 6.26 -6.08 10.42
CA TYR A 424 7.50 -6.32 11.17
C TYR A 424 8.73 -6.45 10.25
N GLU A 425 8.55 -6.54 8.96
CA GLU A 425 9.65 -6.69 8.00
C GLU A 425 10.57 -5.47 8.02
N THR A 426 10.00 -4.27 8.05
CA THR A 426 10.76 -3.02 8.07
C THR A 426 10.84 -2.46 9.49
N ALA A 427 12.03 -2.02 9.89
CA ALA A 427 12.25 -1.31 11.16
C ALA A 427 11.72 0.14 11.09
N PRO A 428 11.45 0.79 12.25
CA PRO A 428 11.06 2.20 12.28
C PRO A 428 12.02 3.14 11.54
N SER A 429 13.32 2.78 11.50
CA SER A 429 14.38 3.50 10.80
C SER A 429 14.40 3.31 9.27
N GLY A 430 13.44 2.58 8.69
CA GLY A 430 13.37 2.29 7.26
C GLY A 430 14.34 1.20 6.78
N ARG A 431 15.08 0.54 7.69
CA ARG A 431 15.96 -0.59 7.35
C ARG A 431 15.20 -1.90 7.44
N THR A 432 15.62 -2.90 6.66
CA THR A 432 15.08 -4.26 6.70
C THR A 432 16.07 -5.18 7.41
N PRO A 433 15.96 -5.34 8.75
CA PRO A 433 16.86 -6.19 9.51
C PRO A 433 16.46 -7.66 9.37
N TRP A 434 17.44 -8.58 9.43
CA TRP A 434 17.17 -10.02 9.33
C TRP A 434 16.15 -10.54 10.35
N TYR A 435 16.13 -9.99 11.57
CA TYR A 435 15.16 -10.38 12.59
C TYR A 435 13.73 -9.96 12.26
N GLY A 436 13.54 -8.95 11.41
CA GLY A 436 12.22 -8.57 10.89
C GLY A 436 11.57 -9.72 10.11
N PHE A 437 12.35 -10.41 9.27
CA PHE A 437 11.87 -11.62 8.55
C PHE A 437 11.55 -12.77 9.51
N VAL A 438 12.35 -12.96 10.56
CA VAL A 438 12.07 -14.00 11.57
C VAL A 438 10.74 -13.73 12.26
N VAL A 439 10.52 -12.48 12.72
CA VAL A 439 9.25 -12.09 13.37
C VAL A 439 8.09 -12.24 12.40
N ALA A 440 8.23 -11.74 11.17
CA ALA A 440 7.20 -11.90 10.12
C ALA A 440 6.89 -13.38 9.86
N GLY A 441 7.90 -14.23 9.77
CA GLY A 441 7.75 -15.69 9.60
C GLY A 441 6.99 -16.35 10.76
N VAL A 442 7.28 -15.97 12.00
CA VAL A 442 6.56 -16.46 13.19
C VAL A 442 5.09 -16.01 13.14
N VAL A 443 4.81 -14.75 12.81
CA VAL A 443 3.45 -14.23 12.69
C VAL A 443 2.69 -14.94 11.56
N LEU A 444 3.34 -15.19 10.41
CA LEU A 444 2.77 -15.98 9.33
C LEU A 444 2.39 -17.39 9.80
N LEU A 445 3.30 -18.08 10.46
CA LEU A 445 3.05 -19.46 10.98
C LEU A 445 1.86 -19.47 11.94
N LEU A 446 1.84 -18.56 12.93
CA LEU A 446 0.74 -18.45 13.88
C LEU A 446 -0.58 -18.09 13.19
N GLY A 447 -0.55 -17.22 12.20
CA GLY A 447 -1.71 -16.84 11.40
C GLY A 447 -2.25 -18.02 10.57
N PHE A 448 -1.38 -18.81 9.94
CA PHE A 448 -1.80 -20.03 9.23
C PHE A 448 -2.39 -21.09 10.15
N LEU A 449 -1.81 -21.30 11.33
CA LEU A 449 -2.35 -22.21 12.34
C LEU A 449 -3.73 -21.73 12.81
N TRP A 450 -3.91 -20.44 13.01
CA TRP A 450 -5.22 -19.85 13.32
C TRP A 450 -6.23 -20.08 12.20
N MET A 451 -5.89 -19.80 10.94
CA MET A 451 -6.79 -20.04 9.78
C MET A 451 -7.21 -21.51 9.67
N ARG A 452 -6.30 -22.45 9.93
CA ARG A 452 -6.61 -23.88 9.96
C ARG A 452 -7.61 -24.22 11.06
N ARG A 453 -7.40 -23.72 12.28
CA ARG A 453 -8.32 -23.96 13.42
C ARG A 453 -9.73 -23.43 13.10
N GLU A 454 -9.86 -22.23 12.59
CA GLU A 454 -11.14 -21.64 12.20
C GLU A 454 -11.84 -22.43 11.09
N SER A 455 -11.10 -23.01 10.15
CA SER A 455 -11.68 -23.86 9.10
C SER A 455 -12.16 -25.20 9.64
N TRP A 456 -11.44 -25.82 10.59
CA TRP A 456 -11.84 -27.05 11.24
C TRP A 456 -13.07 -26.84 12.14
N ALA A 457 -13.11 -25.75 12.93
CA ALA A 457 -14.25 -25.41 13.77
C ALA A 457 -15.54 -25.27 12.96
N ARG A 458 -15.49 -24.50 11.85
CA ARG A 458 -16.65 -24.34 10.96
C ARG A 458 -17.07 -25.64 10.25
N ALA A 459 -16.13 -26.52 9.92
CA ALA A 459 -16.44 -27.80 9.34
C ALA A 459 -17.16 -28.71 10.36
N ALA A 460 -16.71 -28.69 11.63
CA ALA A 460 -17.35 -29.47 12.72
C ALA A 460 -18.76 -28.96 13.01
N GLU A 461 -18.94 -27.61 13.11
CA GLU A 461 -20.28 -26.98 13.31
C GLU A 461 -21.24 -27.31 12.16
N ALA A 462 -20.78 -27.32 10.91
CA ALA A 462 -21.58 -27.65 9.74
C ALA A 462 -21.97 -29.14 9.73
N GLU A 463 -21.09 -30.05 10.20
CA GLU A 463 -21.37 -31.46 10.33
C GLU A 463 -22.38 -31.74 11.46
N GLU A 464 -22.27 -31.05 12.59
CA GLU A 464 -23.19 -31.16 13.72
C GLU A 464 -24.58 -30.65 13.35
N ALA A 465 -24.68 -29.47 12.72
CA ALA A 465 -25.94 -28.94 12.19
C ALA A 465 -26.59 -29.86 11.15
N GLY A 466 -25.78 -30.52 10.31
CA GLY A 466 -26.24 -31.52 9.34
C GLY A 466 -26.75 -32.79 10.00
N ARG A 467 -26.17 -33.23 11.14
CA ARG A 467 -26.65 -34.39 11.94
C ARG A 467 -27.96 -34.06 12.64
N GLU A 468 -28.07 -32.87 13.26
CA GLU A 468 -29.30 -32.41 13.93
C GLU A 468 -30.46 -32.27 12.94
N SER A 469 -30.23 -31.71 11.75
CA SER A 469 -31.24 -31.62 10.70
C SER A 469 -31.72 -32.98 10.20
N ARG A 470 -30.83 -33.98 10.09
CA ARG A 470 -31.21 -35.39 9.73
C ARG A 470 -31.96 -36.06 10.84
N ALA A 471 -31.60 -35.85 12.11
CA ALA A 471 -32.30 -36.38 13.26
C ALA A 471 -33.71 -35.79 13.41
N ALA A 472 -33.87 -34.49 13.18
CA ALA A 472 -35.17 -33.81 13.21
C ALA A 472 -36.12 -34.24 12.06
N GLY A 473 -35.55 -34.60 10.88
CA GLY A 473 -36.30 -35.09 9.74
C GLY A 473 -36.61 -36.61 9.78
N ALA A 474 -36.12 -37.34 10.80
CA ALA A 474 -36.31 -38.78 10.99
C ALA A 474 -37.37 -39.15 12.06
N VAL A 475 -38.15 -38.16 12.56
CA VAL A 475 -39.29 -38.43 13.45
C VAL A 475 -40.53 -38.70 12.57
N PRO A 476 -41.14 -39.89 12.64
CA PRO A 476 -42.28 -40.27 11.79
C PRO A 476 -43.58 -39.57 12.19
#